data_9be6fca62b8004f3054221508398a07e
#
_entry.id   9be6fca62b8004f3054221508398a07e
#
_cell.length_a   1.000
_cell.length_b   1.000
_cell.length_c   1.000
_cell.angle_alpha   90.00
_cell.angle_beta   90.00
_cell.angle_gamma   90.00
#
_symmetry.space_group_name_H-M   'P 1'
#
loop_
_entity.id
_entity.type
_entity.pdbx_description
1 polymer ?
#
loop_
_entity_poly.entity_id
_entity_poly.type
_entity_poly.pdbx_seq_one_letter_code
_entity_poly.pdbx_strand_id
1 'polypeptide(L)' 'MSLILIAEQVLNGLQFGIMLFLMAAGLTLIFGVMGLINL' A
#
# COMPACT_ATOMS: atom_id res chain seq x y z
N MET A 1 -10.98 8.54 26.11
CA MET A 1 -10.70 8.21 24.70
C MET A 1 -11.33 9.26 23.82
N SER A 2 -10.55 9.86 22.94
CA SER A 2 -11.06 10.87 22.04
C SER A 2 -11.40 10.21 20.71
N LEU A 3 -12.59 10.45 20.23
CA LEU A 3 -13.03 9.99 18.92
C LEU A 3 -12.15 10.59 17.83
N ILE A 4 -11.68 11.80 18.07
CA ILE A 4 -10.79 12.50 17.14
C ILE A 4 -9.46 11.78 17.03
N LEU A 5 -8.92 11.28 18.14
CA LEU A 5 -7.67 10.52 18.13
C LEU A 5 -7.81 9.24 17.35
N ILE A 6 -8.93 8.55 17.54
CA ILE A 6 -9.20 7.31 16.80
C ILE A 6 -9.31 7.60 15.32
N ALA A 7 -10.03 8.67 14.96
CA ALA A 7 -10.18 9.06 13.55
C ALA A 7 -8.83 9.42 12.93
N GLU A 8 -7.99 10.13 13.67
CA GLU A 8 -6.65 10.49 13.20
C GLU A 8 -5.80 9.25 12.93
N GLN A 9 -5.84 8.30 13.84
CA GLN A 9 -5.07 7.07 13.69
C GLN A 9 -5.57 6.25 12.50
N VAL A 10 -6.88 6.17 12.33
CA VAL A 10 -7.47 5.45 11.20
C VAL A 10 -7.07 6.10 9.89
N LEU A 11 -7.14 7.42 9.81
CA LEU A 11 -6.75 8.16 8.61
C LEU A 11 -5.28 7.98 8.30
N ASN A 12 -4.42 8.07 9.32
CA ASN A 12 -2.99 7.87 9.13
C ASN A 12 -2.68 6.44 8.65
N GLY A 13 -3.31 5.46 9.28
CA GLY A 13 -3.14 4.07 8.88
C GLY A 13 -3.62 3.80 7.46
N LEU A 14 -4.77 4.37 7.12
CA LEU A 14 -5.32 4.23 5.77
C LEU A 14 -4.41 4.87 4.74
N GLN A 15 -3.90 6.04 5.03
CA GLN A 15 -2.99 6.75 4.12
C GLN A 15 -1.72 5.95 3.86
N PHE A 16 -1.08 5.48 4.92
CA PHE A 16 0.13 4.67 4.78
C PHE A 16 -0.17 3.33 4.13
N GLY A 17 -1.31 2.73 4.46
CA GLY A 17 -1.72 1.47 3.86
C GLY A 17 -1.92 1.58 2.35
N ILE A 18 -2.55 2.66 1.91
CA ILE A 18 -2.76 2.89 0.47
C ILE A 18 -1.42 3.06 -0.24
N MET A 19 -0.51 3.85 0.33
CA MET A 19 0.80 4.05 -0.26
C MET A 19 1.58 2.73 -0.36
N LEU A 20 1.57 1.96 0.70
CA LEU A 20 2.25 0.67 0.71
C LEU A 20 1.60 -0.31 -0.27
N PHE A 21 0.29 -0.29 -0.35
CA PHE A 21 -0.45 -1.14 -1.28
C PHE A 21 -0.09 -0.81 -2.73
N LEU A 22 -0.06 0.47 -3.06
CA LEU A 22 0.29 0.90 -4.41
C LEU A 22 1.73 0.52 -4.76
N MET A 23 2.64 0.69 -3.82
CA MET A 23 4.03 0.30 -4.03
C MET A 23 4.15 -1.21 -4.21
N ALA A 24 3.50 -1.98 -3.37
CA ALA A 24 3.54 -3.45 -3.45
C ALA A 24 2.90 -3.94 -4.73
N ALA A 25 1.76 -3.38 -5.11
CA ALA A 25 1.08 -3.77 -6.35
C ALA A 25 1.93 -3.42 -7.57
N GLY A 26 2.53 -2.24 -7.58
CA GLY A 26 3.42 -1.84 -8.66
C GLY A 26 4.65 -2.75 -8.76
N LEU A 27 5.24 -3.06 -7.63
CA LEU A 27 6.40 -3.95 -7.57
C LEU A 27 6.04 -5.36 -8.05
N THR A 28 4.90 -5.85 -7.62
CA THR A 28 4.42 -7.17 -8.04
C THR A 28 4.17 -7.21 -9.55
N LEU A 29 3.59 -6.15 -10.10
CA LEU A 29 3.35 -6.06 -11.54
C LEU A 29 4.66 -6.07 -12.31
N ILE A 30 5.63 -5.27 -11.88
CA ILE A 30 6.91 -5.16 -12.57
C ILE A 30 7.63 -6.51 -12.53
N PHE A 31 7.74 -7.12 -11.37
CA PHE A 31 8.41 -8.41 -11.24
C PHE A 31 7.63 -9.52 -11.91
N GLY A 32 6.30 -9.46 -11.86
CA GLY A 32 5.46 -10.44 -12.52
C GLY A 32 5.63 -10.41 -14.03
N VAL A 33 5.63 -9.21 -14.61
CA VAL A 33 5.83 -9.03 -16.06
C VAL A 33 7.25 -9.43 -16.44
N MET A 34 8.24 -8.99 -15.66
CA MET A 34 9.62 -9.35 -15.92
C MET A 34 9.86 -10.86 -15.79
N GLY A 35 9.22 -11.48 -14.81
CA GLY A 35 9.32 -12.92 -14.65
C GLY A 35 8.72 -13.68 -15.83
N LEU A 36 7.69 -13.10 -16.45
CA LEU A 36 7.04 -13.70 -17.61
C LEU A 36 7.87 -13.51 -18.88
N ILE A 37 8.56 -12.37 -18.98
CA ILE A 37 9.36 -12.01 -20.15
C ILE A 37 10.80 -12.49 -20.01
N ASN A 38 11.23 -12.76 -18.80
CA ASN A 38 12.58 -13.19 -18.52
C ASN A 38 12.81 -14.60 -19.07
N LEU A 39 13.34 -14.63 -20.23
CA LEU A 39 13.67 -15.90 -20.92
C LEU A 39 15.08 -16.35 -20.58
#